data_8937c22dcec9c5e72b0759749676e829
#
_entry.id   8937c22dcec9c5e72b0759749676e829
#
_cell.length_a   1.000
_cell.length_b   1.000
_cell.length_c   1.000
_cell.angle_alpha   90.00
_cell.angle_beta   90.00
_cell.angle_gamma   90.00
#
_symmetry.space_group_name_H-M   'P 1'
#
loop_
_entity.id
_entity.type
_entity.pdbx_description
1 polymer ?
#
loop_
_entity_poly.entity_id
_entity_poly.type
_entity_poly.pdbx_seq_one_letter_code
_entity_poly.pdbx_strand_id
1 'polypeptide(L)'
;MKKLMSLVAVMLFTVGIFAQKVLVSDPAHSRIQFSVIHLTINDITGNFDKANLTINADNKNFANSKIMFEIDPASINTHVEARDNHLKSADFFDVATYPKMVFTSTSIKRLKKNYYEVNGNLLMHGVTKPVKVTLIYRGSTVNQMNKKTTYGYQVYASLKRSDFEIGGKFPEAVISNMVRIKGDFELTEQ
;
A
#
# COMPACT_ATOMS: atom_id res chain seq x y z
N MET A 1 42.79 51.64 31.73
CA MET A 1 42.71 50.44 30.91
C MET A 1 41.34 49.81 31.14
N LYS A 2 40.41 50.05 30.19
CA LYS A 2 39.01 49.49 30.24
C LYS A 2 39.00 48.17 29.53
N LYS A 3 38.71 47.07 30.26
CA LYS A 3 38.51 45.68 29.67
C LYS A 3 37.12 45.61 29.11
N LEU A 4 37.04 45.44 27.79
CA LEU A 4 35.79 45.18 27.05
C LEU A 4 35.51 43.68 27.17
N MET A 5 34.45 43.29 27.90
CA MET A 5 33.95 41.92 27.95
C MET A 5 32.97 41.70 26.79
N SER A 6 33.39 40.98 25.75
CA SER A 6 32.50 40.57 24.66
C SER A 6 31.62 39.44 25.15
N LEU A 7 30.31 39.72 25.24
CA LEU A 7 29.28 38.71 25.52
C LEU A 7 28.93 37.96 24.21
N VAL A 8 29.40 36.74 24.02
CA VAL A 8 29.02 35.89 22.90
C VAL A 8 27.69 35.24 23.26
N ALA A 9 26.60 35.70 22.65
CA ALA A 9 25.29 35.07 22.76
C ALA A 9 25.25 33.85 21.85
N VAL A 10 25.31 32.64 22.42
CA VAL A 10 25.09 31.37 21.72
C VAL A 10 23.58 31.20 21.50
N MET A 11 23.12 31.46 20.29
CA MET A 11 21.76 31.15 19.86
C MET A 11 21.62 29.62 19.69
N LEU A 12 21.04 28.94 20.67
CA LEU A 12 20.61 27.51 20.55
C LEU A 12 19.40 27.45 19.62
N PHE A 13 19.64 27.09 18.37
CA PHE A 13 18.56 26.66 17.46
C PHE A 13 18.05 25.31 17.95
N THR A 14 16.93 25.29 18.65
CA THR A 14 16.18 24.05 18.89
C THR A 14 15.50 23.64 17.59
N VAL A 15 16.12 22.71 16.86
CA VAL A 15 15.46 22.00 15.75
C VAL A 15 14.37 21.14 16.39
N GLY A 16 13.13 21.58 16.30
CA GLY A 16 11.98 20.79 16.71
C GLY A 16 11.94 19.50 15.88
N ILE A 17 12.29 18.38 16.48
CA ILE A 17 12.07 17.06 15.91
C ILE A 17 10.55 16.84 15.91
N PHE A 18 9.91 17.15 14.78
CA PHE A 18 8.51 16.77 14.59
C PHE A 18 8.46 15.25 14.40
N ALA A 19 8.03 14.56 15.43
CA ALA A 19 7.80 13.12 15.34
C ALA A 19 6.76 12.86 14.25
N GLN A 20 7.19 12.21 13.16
CA GLN A 20 6.28 11.67 12.18
C GLN A 20 5.48 10.55 12.85
N LYS A 21 4.18 10.53 12.61
CA LYS A 21 3.32 9.47 13.10
C LYS A 21 3.40 8.28 12.16
N VAL A 22 3.89 7.16 12.65
CA VAL A 22 3.95 5.90 11.87
C VAL A 22 2.71 5.08 12.16
N LEU A 23 1.88 4.89 11.15
CA LEU A 23 0.70 4.03 11.19
C LEU A 23 1.02 2.72 10.47
N VAL A 24 0.75 1.59 11.12
CA VAL A 24 0.97 0.25 10.55
C VAL A 24 -0.31 -0.55 10.63
N SER A 25 -0.60 -1.28 9.56
CA SER A 25 -1.80 -2.11 9.47
C SER A 25 -1.78 -3.25 10.47
N ASP A 26 -2.96 -3.53 11.04
CA ASP A 26 -3.22 -4.75 11.80
C ASP A 26 -3.50 -5.89 10.81
N PRO A 27 -2.69 -6.97 10.78
CA PRO A 27 -2.88 -8.08 9.84
C PRO A 27 -4.21 -8.82 10.01
N ALA A 28 -4.77 -8.84 11.24
CA ALA A 28 -6.03 -9.52 11.53
C ALA A 28 -7.25 -8.78 10.93
N HIS A 29 -7.13 -7.46 10.75
CA HIS A 29 -8.21 -6.58 10.28
C HIS A 29 -7.85 -5.87 8.97
N SER A 30 -6.88 -6.40 8.21
CA SER A 30 -6.42 -5.80 6.96
C SER A 30 -6.32 -6.86 5.86
N ARG A 31 -6.73 -6.50 4.64
CA ARG A 31 -6.62 -7.38 3.47
C ARG A 31 -6.53 -6.62 2.18
N ILE A 32 -5.90 -7.23 1.17
CA ILE A 32 -5.96 -6.82 -0.24
C ILE A 32 -6.68 -7.90 -1.03
N GLN A 33 -7.69 -7.51 -1.78
CA GLN A 33 -8.47 -8.33 -2.69
C GLN A 33 -8.16 -7.94 -4.13
N PHE A 34 -8.26 -8.89 -5.04
CA PHE A 34 -8.24 -8.63 -6.47
C PHE A 34 -9.42 -9.29 -7.17
N SER A 35 -9.76 -8.78 -8.34
CA SER A 35 -10.78 -9.35 -9.22
C SER A 35 -10.32 -9.28 -10.67
N VAL A 36 -10.51 -10.40 -11.39
CA VAL A 36 -10.32 -10.53 -12.85
C VAL A 36 -11.59 -11.10 -13.47
N ILE A 37 -11.82 -10.83 -14.76
CA ILE A 37 -12.91 -11.45 -15.51
C ILE A 37 -12.37 -12.70 -16.19
N HIS A 38 -12.99 -13.84 -15.93
CA HIS A 38 -12.69 -15.13 -16.55
C HIS A 38 -13.68 -15.44 -17.67
N LEU A 39 -13.17 -15.87 -18.82
CA LEU A 39 -13.94 -16.19 -20.03
C LEU A 39 -14.93 -15.07 -20.44
N THR A 40 -14.59 -13.80 -20.13
CA THR A 40 -15.42 -12.60 -20.40
C THR A 40 -16.76 -12.52 -19.67
N ILE A 41 -17.13 -13.50 -18.84
CA ILE A 41 -18.48 -13.67 -18.29
C ILE A 41 -18.53 -13.78 -16.76
N ASN A 42 -17.40 -14.03 -16.06
CA ASN A 42 -17.43 -14.30 -14.62
C ASN A 42 -16.30 -13.58 -13.88
N ASP A 43 -16.63 -12.87 -12.82
CA ASP A 43 -15.64 -12.27 -11.91
C ASP A 43 -15.05 -13.36 -10.99
N ILE A 44 -13.75 -13.60 -11.11
CA ILE A 44 -12.98 -14.40 -10.17
C ILE A 44 -12.28 -13.46 -9.21
N THR A 45 -12.49 -13.69 -7.93
CA THR A 45 -11.86 -12.92 -6.86
C THR A 45 -10.85 -13.75 -6.08
N GLY A 46 -9.88 -13.09 -5.49
CA GLY A 46 -8.92 -13.67 -4.55
C GLY A 46 -8.37 -12.60 -3.62
N ASN A 47 -7.61 -13.04 -2.63
CA ASN A 47 -6.93 -12.19 -1.67
C ASN A 47 -5.43 -12.45 -1.70
N PHE A 48 -4.65 -11.50 -1.15
CA PHE A 48 -3.34 -11.77 -0.59
C PHE A 48 -3.48 -11.71 0.93
N ASP A 49 -3.31 -12.87 1.59
CA ASP A 49 -3.55 -13.01 3.03
C ASP A 49 -2.43 -12.35 3.88
N LYS A 50 -1.27 -12.06 3.25
CA LYS A 50 -0.16 -11.32 3.87
C LYS A 50 0.09 -10.02 3.10
N ALA A 51 -0.51 -8.94 3.58
CA ALA A 51 -0.35 -7.60 3.03
C ALA A 51 -0.25 -6.58 4.17
N ASN A 52 0.74 -5.71 4.09
CA ASN A 52 0.98 -4.64 5.06
C ASN A 52 0.84 -3.27 4.39
N LEU A 53 0.20 -2.35 5.09
CA LEU A 53 0.18 -0.93 4.76
C LEU A 53 0.90 -0.16 5.87
N THR A 54 1.88 0.63 5.49
CA THR A 54 2.56 1.59 6.37
C THR A 54 2.33 3.01 5.86
N ILE A 55 1.94 3.90 6.76
CA ILE A 55 1.80 5.34 6.47
C ILE A 55 2.67 6.12 7.45
N ASN A 56 3.74 6.74 6.94
CA ASN A 56 4.47 7.76 7.68
C ASN A 56 3.72 9.09 7.50
N ALA A 57 2.81 9.36 8.42
CA ALA A 57 1.87 10.47 8.31
C ALA A 57 2.53 11.80 8.71
N ASP A 58 2.38 12.81 7.85
CA ASP A 58 2.66 14.18 8.21
C ASP A 58 1.42 14.78 8.92
N ASN A 59 1.59 15.20 10.17
CA ASN A 59 0.50 15.68 11.01
C ASN A 59 -0.08 17.03 10.56
N LYS A 60 0.66 17.81 9.77
CA LYS A 60 0.24 19.12 9.27
C LYS A 60 -0.46 19.02 7.91
N ASN A 61 0.09 18.19 7.03
CA ASN A 61 -0.44 18.04 5.68
C ASN A 61 -0.25 16.61 5.19
N PHE A 62 -1.32 15.83 5.13
CA PHE A 62 -1.29 14.43 4.68
C PHE A 62 -0.67 14.25 3.27
N ALA A 63 -0.68 15.29 2.43
CA ALA A 63 -0.02 15.24 1.12
C ALA A 63 1.52 15.05 1.21
N ASN A 64 2.13 15.36 2.35
CA ASN A 64 3.55 15.16 2.61
C ASN A 64 3.87 13.77 3.20
N SER A 65 2.85 12.97 3.47
CA SER A 65 3.00 11.62 4.02
C SER A 65 3.69 10.69 3.02
N LYS A 66 4.21 9.57 3.53
CA LYS A 66 4.74 8.46 2.72
C LYS A 66 3.90 7.22 2.95
N ILE A 67 3.55 6.55 1.87
CA ILE A 67 2.70 5.35 1.89
C ILE A 67 3.47 4.21 1.24
N MET A 68 3.50 3.08 1.91
CA MET A 68 4.11 1.85 1.43
C MET A 68 3.16 0.67 1.63
N PHE A 69 2.98 -0.13 0.57
CA PHE A 69 2.35 -1.45 0.65
C PHE A 69 3.42 -2.51 0.41
N GLU A 70 3.43 -3.52 1.25
CA GLU A 70 4.22 -4.73 1.07
C GLU A 70 3.28 -5.92 1.03
N ILE A 71 3.39 -6.76 0.00
CA ILE A 71 2.52 -7.90 -0.23
C ILE A 71 3.40 -9.11 -0.50
N ASP A 72 3.11 -10.22 0.19
CA ASP A 72 3.67 -11.54 -0.10
C ASP A 72 2.82 -12.22 -1.19
N PRO A 73 3.30 -12.33 -2.45
CA PRO A 73 2.52 -12.99 -3.51
C PRO A 73 2.29 -14.48 -3.26
N ALA A 74 3.12 -15.14 -2.44
CA ALA A 74 2.91 -16.54 -2.06
C ALA A 74 1.68 -16.73 -1.15
N SER A 75 1.17 -15.64 -0.56
CA SER A 75 -0.05 -15.65 0.25
C SER A 75 -1.35 -15.55 -0.56
N ILE A 76 -1.26 -15.67 -1.88
CA ILE A 76 -2.43 -15.63 -2.76
C ILE A 76 -3.41 -16.75 -2.43
N ASN A 77 -4.68 -16.39 -2.32
CA ASN A 77 -5.77 -17.28 -1.93
C ASN A 77 -7.03 -16.96 -2.74
N THR A 78 -7.43 -17.86 -3.61
CA THR A 78 -8.65 -17.78 -4.41
C THR A 78 -9.67 -18.82 -3.98
N HIS A 79 -9.44 -19.51 -2.85
CA HIS A 79 -10.22 -20.62 -2.31
C HIS A 79 -10.27 -21.85 -3.25
N VAL A 80 -9.30 -21.99 -4.17
CA VAL A 80 -9.11 -23.14 -5.05
C VAL A 80 -7.61 -23.44 -5.10
N GLU A 81 -7.19 -24.47 -4.36
CA GLU A 81 -5.77 -24.80 -4.16
C GLU A 81 -4.99 -25.00 -5.47
N ALA A 82 -5.57 -25.74 -6.44
CA ALA A 82 -4.92 -25.96 -7.73
C ALA A 82 -4.66 -24.65 -8.49
N ARG A 83 -5.61 -23.69 -8.42
CA ARG A 83 -5.44 -22.36 -9.01
C ARG A 83 -4.40 -21.55 -8.25
N ASP A 84 -4.42 -21.59 -6.94
CA ASP A 84 -3.46 -20.85 -6.10
C ASP A 84 -2.03 -21.35 -6.35
N ASN A 85 -1.83 -22.65 -6.47
CA ASN A 85 -0.54 -23.23 -6.83
C ASN A 85 -0.08 -22.81 -8.23
N HIS A 86 -0.99 -22.77 -9.21
CA HIS A 86 -0.67 -22.30 -10.55
C HIS A 86 -0.34 -20.80 -10.57
N LEU A 87 -1.08 -19.97 -9.82
CA LEU A 87 -0.80 -18.54 -9.71
C LEU A 87 0.57 -18.26 -9.08
N LYS A 88 1.07 -19.13 -8.20
CA LYS A 88 2.41 -19.02 -7.60
C LYS A 88 3.54 -19.41 -8.54
N SER A 89 3.24 -20.16 -9.62
CA SER A 89 4.25 -20.68 -10.56
C SER A 89 4.83 -19.59 -11.47
N ALA A 90 5.86 -19.97 -12.26
CA ALA A 90 6.50 -19.11 -13.26
C ALA A 90 5.57 -18.67 -14.41
N ASP A 91 4.38 -19.27 -14.55
CA ASP A 91 3.38 -18.81 -15.52
C ASP A 91 2.69 -17.51 -15.08
N PHE A 92 2.75 -17.17 -13.77
CA PHE A 92 2.10 -15.99 -13.20
C PHE A 92 3.02 -15.19 -12.29
N PHE A 93 2.96 -15.37 -10.96
CA PHE A 93 3.71 -14.53 -10.02
C PHE A 93 5.16 -14.95 -9.82
N ASP A 94 5.53 -16.18 -10.18
CA ASP A 94 6.87 -16.75 -9.96
C ASP A 94 7.42 -16.41 -8.57
N VAL A 95 6.68 -16.81 -7.55
CA VAL A 95 6.95 -16.39 -6.16
C VAL A 95 8.31 -16.85 -5.63
N ALA A 96 8.90 -17.88 -6.26
CA ALA A 96 10.23 -18.37 -5.91
C ALA A 96 11.31 -17.34 -6.33
N THR A 97 11.13 -16.70 -7.47
CA THR A 97 12.04 -15.67 -8.00
C THR A 97 11.68 -14.27 -7.47
N TYR A 98 10.38 -13.98 -7.35
CA TYR A 98 9.86 -12.66 -6.96
C TYR A 98 9.01 -12.75 -5.68
N PRO A 99 9.63 -12.89 -4.49
CA PRO A 99 8.92 -13.18 -3.23
C PRO A 99 8.18 -11.97 -2.65
N LYS A 100 8.27 -10.79 -3.25
CA LYS A 100 7.64 -9.56 -2.74
C LYS A 100 7.07 -8.69 -3.85
N MET A 101 5.94 -8.07 -3.56
CA MET A 101 5.41 -6.92 -4.29
C MET A 101 5.46 -5.72 -3.38
N VAL A 102 5.96 -4.58 -3.88
CA VAL A 102 6.14 -3.36 -3.08
C VAL A 102 5.65 -2.14 -3.85
N PHE A 103 4.74 -1.40 -3.25
CA PHE A 103 4.35 -0.08 -3.73
C PHE A 103 4.93 0.99 -2.81
N THR A 104 5.52 2.03 -3.40
CA THR A 104 6.02 3.20 -2.67
C THR A 104 5.46 4.48 -3.29
N SER A 105 4.79 5.30 -2.48
CA SER A 105 4.22 6.56 -2.96
C SER A 105 5.31 7.56 -3.37
N THR A 106 5.08 8.27 -4.47
CA THR A 106 5.90 9.40 -4.95
C THR A 106 5.21 10.74 -4.73
N SER A 107 3.87 10.76 -4.80
CA SER A 107 3.08 11.95 -4.52
C SER A 107 1.68 11.59 -4.02
N ILE A 108 1.11 12.48 -3.20
CA ILE A 108 -0.24 12.36 -2.68
C ILE A 108 -0.97 13.67 -2.97
N LYS A 109 -2.13 13.58 -3.62
CA LYS A 109 -2.99 14.72 -3.93
C LYS A 109 -4.36 14.50 -3.31
N ARG A 110 -4.84 15.46 -2.52
CA ARG A 110 -6.21 15.45 -2.01
C ARG A 110 -7.18 15.77 -3.14
N LEU A 111 -8.15 14.89 -3.40
CA LEU A 111 -9.19 15.08 -4.42
C LEU A 111 -10.42 15.77 -3.83
N LYS A 112 -10.89 15.25 -2.68
CA LYS A 112 -11.99 15.79 -1.89
C LYS A 112 -11.83 15.36 -0.43
N LYS A 113 -12.76 15.71 0.45
CA LYS A 113 -12.71 15.28 1.85
C LYS A 113 -12.49 13.76 1.93
N ASN A 114 -11.44 13.35 2.64
CA ASN A 114 -11.07 11.95 2.89
C ASN A 114 -10.64 11.12 1.67
N TYR A 115 -10.60 11.68 0.46
CA TYR A 115 -10.19 10.98 -0.76
C TYR A 115 -8.88 11.55 -1.27
N TYR A 116 -7.93 10.67 -1.54
CA TYR A 116 -6.59 11.02 -2.00
C TYR A 116 -6.23 10.20 -3.24
N GLU A 117 -5.66 10.86 -4.23
CA GLU A 117 -4.94 10.22 -5.31
C GLU A 117 -3.50 10.04 -4.87
N VAL A 118 -3.02 8.81 -4.86
CA VAL A 118 -1.65 8.46 -4.51
C VAL A 118 -0.97 7.91 -5.74
N ASN A 119 0.03 8.62 -6.27
CA ASN A 119 0.88 8.10 -7.32
C ASN A 119 2.11 7.46 -6.66
N GLY A 120 2.62 6.40 -7.25
CA GLY A 120 3.77 5.69 -6.73
C GLY A 120 4.32 4.68 -7.72
N ASN A 121 5.39 4.03 -7.34
CA ASN A 121 6.01 2.95 -8.10
C ASN A 121 5.64 1.62 -7.48
N LEU A 122 5.13 0.70 -8.29
CA LEU A 122 4.85 -0.68 -7.91
C LEU A 122 5.92 -1.59 -8.53
N LEU A 123 6.66 -2.28 -7.66
CA LEU A 123 7.50 -3.42 -8.02
C LEU A 123 6.65 -4.68 -7.89
N MET A 124 6.48 -5.42 -8.97
CA MET A 124 5.77 -6.69 -9.04
C MET A 124 6.37 -7.56 -10.14
N HIS A 125 6.62 -8.84 -9.86
CA HIS A 125 7.20 -9.78 -10.81
C HIS A 125 8.50 -9.26 -11.47
N GLY A 126 9.39 -8.62 -10.68
CA GLY A 126 10.65 -8.03 -11.15
C GLY A 126 10.51 -6.73 -11.94
N VAL A 127 9.30 -6.30 -12.29
CA VAL A 127 9.02 -5.10 -13.08
C VAL A 127 8.56 -3.96 -12.17
N THR A 128 9.13 -2.76 -12.36
CA THR A 128 8.68 -1.55 -11.66
C THR A 128 7.94 -0.63 -12.62
N LYS A 129 6.70 -0.27 -12.28
CA LYS A 129 5.88 0.66 -13.07
C LYS A 129 5.25 1.73 -12.18
N PRO A 130 5.05 2.95 -12.71
CA PRO A 130 4.23 3.95 -12.06
C PRO A 130 2.77 3.51 -12.05
N VAL A 131 2.14 3.57 -10.88
CA VAL A 131 0.72 3.24 -10.71
C VAL A 131 0.01 4.32 -9.90
N LYS A 132 -1.29 4.42 -10.09
CA LYS A 132 -2.17 5.33 -9.39
C LYS A 132 -3.11 4.52 -8.49
N VAL A 133 -3.22 4.95 -7.24
CA VAL A 133 -4.06 4.36 -6.22
C VAL A 133 -5.00 5.42 -5.65
N THR A 134 -6.26 5.10 -5.48
CA THR A 134 -7.19 5.92 -4.69
C THR A 134 -7.15 5.44 -3.24
N LEU A 135 -6.78 6.31 -2.32
CA LEU A 135 -6.81 6.08 -0.88
C LEU A 135 -7.97 6.85 -0.27
N ILE A 136 -8.78 6.18 0.54
CA ILE A 136 -9.92 6.77 1.25
C ILE A 136 -9.69 6.62 2.74
N TYR A 137 -9.64 7.73 3.48
CA TYR A 137 -9.67 7.72 4.93
C TYR A 137 -11.11 7.53 5.41
N ARG A 138 -11.38 6.45 6.14
CA ARG A 138 -12.71 6.08 6.63
C ARG A 138 -13.05 6.69 7.97
N GLY A 139 -12.04 7.15 8.71
CA GLY A 139 -12.18 7.70 10.04
C GLY A 139 -11.26 7.02 11.05
N SER A 140 -11.39 7.42 12.31
CA SER A 140 -10.67 6.81 13.43
C SER A 140 -11.57 6.66 14.64
N THR A 141 -11.27 5.66 15.45
CA THR A 141 -11.94 5.40 16.72
C THR A 141 -10.95 4.88 17.75
N VAL A 142 -11.28 5.00 19.03
CA VAL A 142 -10.51 4.35 20.09
C VAL A 142 -11.01 2.93 20.26
N ASN A 143 -10.16 1.94 20.02
CA ASN A 143 -10.47 0.54 20.27
C ASN A 143 -10.62 0.32 21.78
N GLN A 144 -11.81 -0.10 22.22
CA GLN A 144 -12.13 -0.23 23.64
C GLN A 144 -11.37 -1.37 24.34
N MET A 145 -10.86 -2.34 23.58
CA MET A 145 -10.11 -3.49 24.13
C MET A 145 -8.67 -3.12 24.48
N ASN A 146 -7.95 -2.45 23.56
CA ASN A 146 -6.54 -2.13 23.72
C ASN A 146 -6.25 -0.65 23.96
N LYS A 147 -7.30 0.21 23.99
CA LYS A 147 -7.25 1.66 24.20
C LYS A 147 -6.42 2.43 23.17
N LYS A 148 -6.01 1.80 22.06
CA LYS A 148 -5.29 2.47 20.97
C LYS A 148 -6.27 3.12 20.00
N THR A 149 -5.85 4.25 19.41
CA THR A 149 -6.58 4.84 18.28
C THR A 149 -6.35 3.99 17.04
N THR A 150 -7.43 3.53 16.43
CA THR A 150 -7.43 2.75 15.19
C THR A 150 -7.94 3.64 14.05
N TYR A 151 -7.25 3.60 12.92
CA TYR A 151 -7.51 4.40 11.72
C TYR A 151 -7.94 3.47 10.59
N GLY A 152 -9.11 3.73 10.00
CA GLY A 152 -9.63 2.98 8.86
C GLY A 152 -9.24 3.60 7.52
N TYR A 153 -8.71 2.79 6.61
CA TYR A 153 -8.42 3.18 5.24
C TYR A 153 -8.96 2.17 4.23
N GLN A 154 -9.38 2.68 3.09
CA GLN A 154 -9.71 1.87 1.90
C GLN A 154 -8.83 2.26 0.74
N VAL A 155 -8.50 1.27 -0.09
CA VAL A 155 -7.64 1.42 -1.26
C VAL A 155 -8.33 0.84 -2.48
N TYR A 156 -8.25 1.56 -3.60
CA TYR A 156 -8.71 1.09 -4.90
C TYR A 156 -7.65 1.36 -5.96
N ALA A 157 -7.41 0.37 -6.81
CA ALA A 157 -6.56 0.51 -7.98
C ALA A 157 -7.08 -0.37 -9.13
N SER A 158 -6.64 -0.07 -10.35
CA SER A 158 -6.80 -0.95 -11.50
C SER A 158 -5.45 -1.05 -12.21
N LEU A 159 -5.00 -2.27 -12.47
CA LEU A 159 -3.69 -2.58 -13.05
C LEU A 159 -3.88 -3.47 -14.27
N LYS A 160 -3.00 -3.33 -15.27
CA LYS A 160 -2.89 -4.31 -16.35
C LYS A 160 -1.86 -5.36 -15.95
N ARG A 161 -2.25 -6.65 -15.89
CA ARG A 161 -1.32 -7.74 -15.59
C ARG A 161 -0.17 -7.84 -16.59
N SER A 162 -0.44 -7.47 -17.86
CA SER A 162 0.58 -7.46 -18.92
C SER A 162 1.68 -6.43 -18.68
N ASP A 163 1.43 -5.33 -17.97
CA ASP A 163 2.45 -4.33 -17.64
C ASP A 163 3.54 -4.90 -16.71
N PHE A 164 3.23 -6.02 -16.04
CA PHE A 164 4.11 -6.73 -15.12
C PHE A 164 4.45 -8.15 -15.59
N GLU A 165 4.20 -8.46 -16.86
CA GLU A 165 4.51 -9.76 -17.49
C GLU A 165 3.84 -10.96 -16.84
N ILE A 166 2.73 -10.75 -16.12
CA ILE A 166 2.00 -11.81 -15.39
C ILE A 166 1.01 -12.51 -16.31
N GLY A 167 1.12 -13.84 -16.41
CA GLY A 167 0.20 -14.69 -17.16
C GLY A 167 0.21 -14.40 -18.66
N GLY A 168 1.36 -14.05 -19.25
CA GLY A 168 1.47 -13.69 -20.67
C GLY A 168 1.01 -14.75 -21.67
N LYS A 169 1.01 -16.03 -21.24
CA LYS A 169 0.50 -17.16 -22.06
C LYS A 169 -1.02 -17.20 -22.19
N PHE A 170 -1.76 -16.45 -21.36
CA PHE A 170 -3.22 -16.50 -21.30
C PHE A 170 -3.82 -15.26 -21.98
N PRO A 171 -4.56 -15.44 -23.10
CA PRO A 171 -5.20 -14.34 -23.81
C PRO A 171 -6.29 -13.67 -22.97
N GLU A 172 -6.61 -12.41 -23.27
CA GLU A 172 -7.62 -11.63 -22.54
C GLU A 172 -9.02 -12.24 -22.57
N ALA A 173 -9.33 -13.05 -23.57
CA ALA A 173 -10.57 -13.80 -23.65
C ALA A 173 -10.68 -14.91 -22.57
N VAL A 174 -9.55 -15.36 -22.01
CA VAL A 174 -9.51 -16.35 -20.92
C VAL A 174 -9.40 -15.64 -19.55
N ILE A 175 -8.49 -14.69 -19.42
CA ILE A 175 -8.30 -13.91 -18.19
C ILE A 175 -8.13 -12.44 -18.58
N SER A 176 -9.00 -11.57 -18.10
CA SER A 176 -8.91 -10.13 -18.40
C SER A 176 -7.52 -9.57 -18.11
N ASN A 177 -7.05 -8.66 -18.97
CA ASN A 177 -5.80 -7.95 -18.74
C ASN A 177 -5.93 -6.98 -17.54
N MET A 178 -7.11 -6.36 -17.40
CA MET A 178 -7.39 -5.47 -16.29
C MET A 178 -7.68 -6.26 -15.02
N VAL A 179 -6.92 -5.97 -13.95
CA VAL A 179 -7.10 -6.47 -12.61
C VAL A 179 -7.57 -5.34 -11.72
N ARG A 180 -8.71 -5.52 -11.07
CA ARG A 180 -9.25 -4.57 -10.08
C ARG A 180 -8.74 -4.94 -8.70
N ILE A 181 -8.30 -3.94 -7.94
CA ILE A 181 -7.76 -4.09 -6.59
C ILE A 181 -8.63 -3.32 -5.62
N LYS A 182 -8.94 -3.94 -4.48
CA LYS A 182 -9.56 -3.32 -3.31
C LYS A 182 -8.78 -3.73 -2.07
N GLY A 183 -8.47 -2.77 -1.21
CA GLY A 183 -7.89 -3.02 0.12
C GLY A 183 -8.73 -2.39 1.20
N ASP A 184 -8.88 -3.08 2.33
CA ASP A 184 -9.48 -2.58 3.55
C ASP A 184 -8.46 -2.76 4.67
N PHE A 185 -8.15 -1.68 5.41
CA PHE A 185 -7.08 -1.66 6.40
C PHE A 185 -7.50 -0.95 7.68
N GLU A 186 -7.18 -1.57 8.80
CA GLU A 186 -7.13 -0.92 10.11
C GLU A 186 -5.67 -0.70 10.50
N LEU A 187 -5.31 0.56 10.84
CA LEU A 187 -3.96 0.92 11.22
C LEU A 187 -3.93 1.43 12.67
N THR A 188 -2.84 1.13 13.36
CA THR A 188 -2.54 1.70 14.68
C THR A 188 -1.19 2.41 14.65
N GLU A 189 -1.00 3.36 15.57
CA GLU A 189 0.28 4.02 15.78
C GLU A 189 1.27 3.07 16.47
N GLN A 190 2.50 3.04 15.94
CA GLN A 190 3.65 2.37 16.55
C GLN A 190 4.33 3.22 17.59
#